data_0c052326dd22277494f09fbf6c2b7151
#
_entry.id   0c052326dd22277494f09fbf6c2b7151
#
_cell.length_a   1.000
_cell.length_b   1.000
_cell.length_c   1.000
_cell.angle_alpha   90.00
_cell.angle_beta   90.00
_cell.angle_gamma   90.00
#
_symmetry.space_group_name_H-M   'P 1'
#
loop_
_entity.id
_entity.type
_entity.pdbx_description
1 polymer ?
#
loop_
_entity_poly.entity_id
_entity_poly.type
_entity_poly.pdbx_seq_one_letter_code
_entity_poly.pdbx_strand_id
1 'polypeptide(L)'
;MKAMVSVFGPEVILKQEVDLDGPSILLRDLFHSLSKEGGEKWNRVLRGDHTPAEAYVVLVNGRNIKSLQGLETEIHAGDEVVFTVLLSGG
;
A
#
# COMPACT_ATOMS: atom_id res chain seq x y z
N MET A 1 10.59 -9.66 -8.17
CA MET A 1 11.01 -8.86 -7.01
C MET A 1 10.02 -9.06 -5.86
N LYS A 2 10.45 -8.85 -4.64
CA LYS A 2 9.59 -8.99 -3.46
C LYS A 2 9.53 -7.69 -2.69
N ALA A 3 8.32 -7.33 -2.27
CA ALA A 3 8.10 -6.17 -1.44
C ALA A 3 7.18 -6.57 -0.29
N MET A 4 7.23 -5.83 0.81
CA MET A 4 6.39 -6.10 1.96
C MET A 4 5.30 -5.04 2.03
N VAL A 5 4.06 -5.48 2.23
CA VAL A 5 2.93 -4.57 2.40
C VAL A 5 2.28 -4.87 3.74
N SER A 6 2.13 -3.83 4.54
CA SER A 6 1.54 -3.95 5.87
C SER A 6 0.37 -2.98 6.02
N VAL A 7 -0.62 -3.38 6.81
CA VAL A 7 -1.76 -2.51 7.14
C VAL A 7 -1.92 -2.49 8.65
N PHE A 8 -1.98 -1.30 9.21
CA PHE A 8 -2.23 -1.08 10.63
C PHE A 8 -3.46 -0.18 10.78
N GLY A 9 -4.61 -0.78 10.57
CA GLY A 9 -5.87 -0.06 10.64
C GLY A 9 -6.74 -0.53 11.80
N PRO A 10 -7.84 0.17 12.05
CA PRO A 10 -8.74 -0.19 13.16
C PRO A 10 -9.49 -1.49 12.93
N GLU A 11 -9.73 -1.87 11.68
CA GLU A 11 -10.46 -3.07 11.35
C GLU A 11 -9.61 -4.14 10.69
N VAL A 12 -8.47 -3.74 10.12
CA VAL A 12 -7.60 -4.64 9.37
C VAL A 12 -6.18 -4.47 9.85
N ILE A 13 -5.57 -5.56 10.25
CA ILE A 13 -4.15 -5.61 10.54
C ILE A 13 -3.62 -6.80 9.75
N LEU A 14 -2.70 -6.52 8.84
CA LEU A 14 -2.11 -7.59 8.05
C LEU A 14 -0.70 -7.23 7.61
N LYS A 15 0.06 -8.25 7.27
CA LYS A 15 1.39 -8.10 6.72
C LYS A 15 1.53 -9.16 5.64
N GLN A 16 1.89 -8.74 4.45
CA GLN A 16 1.92 -9.64 3.31
C GLN A 16 3.14 -9.36 2.45
N GLU A 17 3.88 -10.41 2.15
CA GLU A 17 4.94 -10.32 1.17
C GLU A 17 4.33 -10.48 -0.21
N VAL A 18 4.70 -9.61 -1.13
CA VAL A 18 4.17 -9.62 -2.49
C VAL A 18 5.33 -9.91 -3.43
N ASP A 19 5.14 -10.90 -4.30
CA ASP A 19 6.13 -11.24 -5.32
C ASP A 19 5.63 -10.67 -6.65
N LEU A 20 6.41 -9.79 -7.24
CA LEU A 20 6.05 -9.06 -8.44
C LEU A 20 7.08 -9.29 -9.54
N ASP A 21 6.63 -9.22 -10.77
CA ASP A 21 7.53 -9.34 -11.92
C ASP A 21 8.33 -8.05 -12.12
N GLY A 22 9.55 -8.22 -12.61
CA GLY A 22 10.38 -7.08 -12.98
C GLY A 22 11.14 -6.46 -11.82
N PRO A 23 11.99 -5.46 -12.12
CA PRO A 23 12.84 -4.83 -11.10
C PRO A 23 12.13 -3.75 -10.28
N SER A 24 11.01 -3.25 -10.76
CA SER A 24 10.23 -2.23 -10.05
C SER A 24 8.80 -2.24 -10.54
N ILE A 25 7.93 -1.60 -9.77
CA ILE A 25 6.52 -1.44 -10.11
C ILE A 25 6.07 -0.08 -9.58
N LEU A 26 5.14 0.56 -10.28
CA LEU A 26 4.53 1.77 -9.76
C LEU A 26 3.55 1.41 -8.64
N LEU A 27 3.46 2.27 -7.66
CA LEU A 27 2.57 2.03 -6.52
C LEU A 27 1.12 1.81 -6.96
N ARG A 28 0.65 2.55 -7.97
CA ARG A 28 -0.70 2.33 -8.52
C ARG A 28 -0.90 0.91 -9.02
N ASP A 29 0.10 0.36 -9.67
CA ASP A 29 0.02 -0.99 -10.22
C ASP A 29 0.08 -2.04 -9.11
N LEU A 30 0.85 -1.77 -8.07
CA LEU A 30 0.88 -2.61 -6.89
C LEU A 30 -0.50 -2.66 -6.23
N PHE A 31 -1.15 -1.50 -6.06
CA PHE A 31 -2.48 -1.45 -5.47
C PHE A 31 -3.51 -2.19 -6.33
N HIS A 32 -3.42 -2.04 -7.63
CA HIS A 32 -4.29 -2.76 -8.55
C HIS A 32 -4.14 -4.27 -8.38
N SER A 33 -2.90 -4.73 -8.29
CA SER A 33 -2.59 -6.14 -8.09
C SER A 33 -3.14 -6.65 -6.76
N LEU A 34 -2.98 -5.87 -5.70
CA LEU A 34 -3.51 -6.24 -4.37
C LEU A 34 -5.03 -6.34 -4.37
N SER A 35 -5.71 -5.42 -5.03
CA SER A 35 -7.17 -5.46 -5.15
C SER A 35 -7.64 -6.69 -5.90
N LYS A 36 -6.90 -7.07 -6.92
CA LYS A 36 -7.29 -8.17 -7.80
C LYS A 36 -7.02 -9.54 -7.19
N GLU A 37 -5.87 -9.67 -6.54
CA GLU A 37 -5.36 -10.97 -6.10
C GLU A 37 -5.35 -11.15 -4.59
N GLY A 38 -5.45 -10.08 -3.85
CA GLY A 38 -5.28 -10.09 -2.39
C GLY A 38 -6.51 -10.47 -1.58
N GLY A 39 -7.66 -10.59 -2.21
CA GLY A 39 -8.88 -11.01 -1.52
C GLY A 39 -9.67 -9.85 -0.92
N GLU A 40 -10.76 -10.20 -0.23
CA GLU A 40 -11.72 -9.25 0.30
C GLU A 40 -11.15 -8.26 1.33
N LYS A 41 -10.12 -8.66 2.05
CA LYS A 41 -9.53 -7.80 3.07
C LYS A 41 -9.02 -6.49 2.48
N TRP A 42 -8.61 -6.51 1.21
CA TRP A 42 -8.12 -5.31 0.54
C TRP A 42 -9.24 -4.35 0.17
N ASN A 43 -10.49 -4.83 0.11
CA ASN A 43 -11.64 -3.98 -0.18
C ASN A 43 -11.92 -2.96 0.94
N ARG A 44 -11.37 -3.20 2.13
CA ARG A 44 -11.50 -2.29 3.25
C ARG A 44 -10.38 -1.27 3.31
N VAL A 45 -9.32 -1.50 2.54
CA VAL A 45 -8.14 -0.66 2.53
C VAL A 45 -8.06 0.15 1.25
N LEU A 46 -8.47 -0.46 0.14
CA LEU A 46 -8.45 0.18 -1.17
C LEU A 46 -9.87 0.42 -1.66
N ARG A 47 -10.07 1.56 -2.31
CA ARG A 47 -11.36 1.91 -2.90
C ARG A 47 -11.55 1.17 -4.22
N GLY A 48 -12.73 1.31 -4.82
CA GLY A 48 -13.04 0.66 -6.09
C GLY A 48 -12.13 1.06 -7.23
N ASP A 49 -11.54 2.24 -7.17
CA ASP A 49 -10.57 2.72 -8.16
C ASP A 49 -9.12 2.37 -7.78
N HIS A 50 -8.95 1.47 -6.81
CA HIS A 50 -7.67 0.98 -6.34
C HIS A 50 -6.81 2.03 -5.65
N THR A 51 -7.41 3.15 -5.24
CA THR A 51 -6.71 4.16 -4.43
C THR A 51 -6.94 3.86 -2.95
N PRO A 52 -6.06 4.33 -2.07
CA PRO A 52 -6.24 4.10 -0.63
C PRO A 52 -7.53 4.72 -0.12
N ALA A 53 -8.22 4.01 0.78
CA ALA A 53 -9.38 4.57 1.45
C ALA A 53 -8.97 5.81 2.23
N GLU A 54 -9.90 6.75 2.37
CA GLU A 54 -9.63 8.08 2.91
C GLU A 54 -8.95 8.10 4.28
N ALA A 55 -9.28 7.12 5.11
CA ALA A 55 -8.73 7.06 6.46
C ALA A 55 -7.24 6.67 6.48
N TYR A 56 -6.73 6.14 5.39
CA TYR A 56 -5.37 5.61 5.37
C TYR A 56 -4.37 6.59 4.79
N VAL A 57 -3.19 6.56 5.40
CA VAL A 57 -1.99 7.19 4.90
C VAL A 57 -1.06 6.09 4.42
N VAL A 58 -0.40 6.29 3.31
CA VAL A 58 0.52 5.29 2.76
C VAL A 58 1.94 5.79 2.91
N LEU A 59 2.77 4.93 3.48
CA LEU A 59 4.19 5.22 3.66
C LEU A 59 5.01 4.21 2.88
N VAL A 60 6.05 4.68 2.21
CA VAL A 60 7.02 3.81 1.55
C VAL A 60 8.35 4.02 2.25
N ASN A 61 8.85 2.97 2.87
CA ASN A 61 10.08 3.01 3.68
C ASN A 61 10.02 4.14 4.70
N GLY A 62 8.85 4.32 5.33
CA GLY A 62 8.64 5.32 6.36
C GLY A 62 8.32 6.72 5.86
N ARG A 63 8.23 6.92 4.55
CA ARG A 63 7.97 8.24 3.97
C ARG A 63 6.57 8.29 3.36
N ASN A 64 5.83 9.34 3.68
CA ASN A 64 4.51 9.54 3.12
C ASN A 64 4.61 9.72 1.60
N ILE A 65 3.77 9.00 0.86
CA ILE A 65 3.84 9.06 -0.61
C ILE A 65 3.52 10.45 -1.16
N LYS A 66 2.86 11.30 -0.38
CA LYS A 66 2.61 12.68 -0.79
C LYS A 66 3.90 13.50 -0.87
N SER A 67 4.92 13.08 -0.14
CA SER A 67 6.25 13.68 -0.20
C SER A 67 7.12 13.03 -1.28
N LEU A 68 6.61 11.99 -1.91
CA LEU A 68 7.27 11.29 -3.00
C LEU A 68 6.52 11.60 -4.29
N GLN A 69 6.20 10.57 -5.06
CA GLN A 69 5.51 10.71 -6.34
C GLN A 69 4.04 10.26 -6.26
N GLY A 70 3.46 10.16 -5.06
CA GLY A 70 2.10 9.68 -4.91
C GLY A 70 1.97 8.29 -5.48
N LEU A 71 0.92 8.06 -6.26
CA LEU A 71 0.68 6.76 -6.89
C LEU A 71 1.70 6.41 -7.98
N GLU A 72 2.49 7.38 -8.42
CA GLU A 72 3.56 7.16 -9.39
C GLU A 72 4.88 6.80 -8.73
N THR A 73 4.88 6.65 -7.41
CA THR A 73 6.09 6.25 -6.68
C THR A 73 6.51 4.86 -7.13
N GLU A 74 7.79 4.71 -7.45
CA GLU A 74 8.36 3.41 -7.82
C GLU A 74 8.67 2.59 -6.59
N ILE A 75 8.28 1.32 -6.64
CA ILE A 75 8.56 0.35 -5.58
C ILE A 75 9.57 -0.65 -6.12
N HIS A 76 10.60 -0.91 -5.34
CA HIS A 76 11.68 -1.82 -5.70
C HIS A 76 11.75 -2.99 -4.73
N ALA A 77 12.55 -3.98 -5.08
CA ALA A 77 12.75 -5.14 -4.21
C ALA A 77 13.24 -4.70 -2.83
N GLY A 78 12.63 -5.25 -1.80
CA GLY A 78 12.97 -4.94 -0.42
C GLY A 78 12.26 -3.73 0.16
N ASP A 79 11.52 -2.99 -0.66
CA ASP A 79 10.76 -1.84 -0.16
C ASP A 79 9.61 -2.29 0.72
N GLU A 80 9.26 -1.45 1.67
CA GLU A 80 8.13 -1.69 2.55
C GLU A 80 7.08 -0.62 2.35
N VAL A 81 5.84 -1.07 2.09
CA VAL A 81 4.69 -0.19 1.92
C VAL A 81 3.78 -0.40 3.12
N VAL A 82 3.44 0.68 3.80
CA VAL A 82 2.63 0.61 5.01
C VAL A 82 1.40 1.49 4.86
N PHE A 83 0.24 0.89 5.10
CA PHE A 83 -1.02 1.63 5.23
C PHE A 83 -1.27 1.81 6.72
N THR A 84 -1.43 3.04 7.15
CA THR A 84 -1.73 3.32 8.55
C THR A 84 -2.74 4.45 8.63
N VAL A 85 -3.41 4.57 9.77
CA VAL A 85 -4.37 5.66 9.97
C VAL A 85 -3.71 6.72 10.82
N LEU A 86 -4.02 7.98 10.49
CA LEU A 86 -3.59 9.10 11.32
C LEU A 86 -4.61 9.27 12.43
N LEU A 87 -4.11 9.26 13.66
CA LEU A 87 -4.95 9.57 14.80
C LEU A 87 -5.04 11.09 14.91
N SER A 88 -6.22 11.61 14.61
CA SER A 88 -6.44 13.05 14.68
C SER A 88 -6.44 13.52 16.13
N GLY A 89 -6.08 14.75 16.35
CA GLY A 89 -6.03 15.35 17.67
C GLY A 89 -4.75 15.01 18.43
N GLY A 90 -3.93 14.24 17.77
CA GLY A 90 -2.60 13.99 18.33
C GLY A 90 -1.73 15.16 18.04
#